data_6172811f23f70b2bbf636b4336488972
#
_entry.id   6172811f23f70b2bbf636b4336488972
#
_cell.length_a   1.000
_cell.length_b   1.000
_cell.length_c   1.000
_cell.angle_alpha   90.00
_cell.angle_beta   90.00
_cell.angle_gamma   90.00
#
_symmetry.space_group_name_H-M   'P 1'
#
loop_
_entity.id
_entity.type
_entity.pdbx_description
1 polymer ?
#
loop_
_entity_poly.entity_id
_entity_poly.type
_entity_poly.pdbx_seq_one_letter_code
_entity_poly.pdbx_strand_id
1 'polypeptide(L)'
;MKLSYKGNSAIITGASGGMGLEISKKLSQNNISVLMLDLKKPSNDFLKKNKNCEFKKVDVTNLKSMKTHIDKFYKKNKRVDYLVNTTGVLWFDKDISAVNIDDKIWDKVFKINLKSMMYLSKIVVPLMKKNNFGSMVHLSSIDALSGDDKPQDAYGASKAAMIRLSKSFAIQFANNKIRSNIILPGPI
;
A
#
# COMPACT_ATOMS: atom_id res chain seq x y z
N MET A 1 -2.65 -8.98 24.29
CA MET A 1 -1.81 -7.76 24.22
C MET A 1 -2.65 -6.62 23.65
N LYS A 2 -2.80 -5.51 24.36
CA LYS A 2 -3.52 -4.33 23.87
C LYS A 2 -2.56 -3.50 23.01
N LEU A 3 -2.84 -3.35 21.73
CA LEU A 3 -2.05 -2.51 20.85
C LEU A 3 -2.34 -1.04 21.14
N SER A 4 -1.29 -0.22 21.26
CA SER A 4 -1.40 1.23 21.37
C SER A 4 -0.94 1.88 20.06
N TYR A 5 -1.71 2.86 19.59
CA TYR A 5 -1.40 3.60 18.36
C TYR A 5 -1.02 5.03 18.72
N LYS A 6 0.13 5.48 18.24
CA LYS A 6 0.62 6.85 18.46
C LYS A 6 -0.07 7.87 17.55
N GLY A 7 -0.56 7.43 16.38
CA GLY A 7 -1.25 8.25 15.39
C GLY A 7 -2.74 7.91 15.33
N ASN A 8 -3.52 8.71 14.59
CA ASN A 8 -4.95 8.55 14.46
C ASN A 8 -5.48 8.61 13.02
N SER A 9 -4.60 8.60 12.01
CA SER A 9 -4.97 8.67 10.61
C SER A 9 -4.15 7.73 9.74
N ALA A 10 -4.81 7.01 8.84
CA ALA A 10 -4.22 6.00 7.98
C ALA A 10 -4.69 6.12 6.53
N ILE A 11 -3.81 5.80 5.61
CA ILE A 11 -4.13 5.60 4.19
C ILE A 11 -3.83 4.14 3.86
N ILE A 12 -4.80 3.46 3.25
CA ILE A 12 -4.67 2.07 2.84
C ILE A 12 -5.01 1.96 1.35
N THR A 13 -4.13 1.35 0.57
CA THR A 13 -4.40 1.00 -0.84
C THR A 13 -4.64 -0.49 -0.98
N GLY A 14 -5.42 -0.92 -1.99
CA GLY A 14 -5.91 -2.30 -2.06
C GLY A 14 -6.88 -2.60 -0.90
N ALA A 15 -7.60 -1.56 -0.45
CA ALA A 15 -8.27 -1.54 0.84
C ALA A 15 -9.63 -2.27 0.86
N SER A 16 -10.12 -2.73 -0.28
CA SER A 16 -11.47 -3.32 -0.39
C SER A 16 -11.48 -4.84 -0.47
N GLY A 17 -10.32 -5.47 -0.45
CA GLY A 17 -10.19 -6.93 -0.51
C GLY A 17 -9.15 -7.47 0.46
N GLY A 18 -9.25 -8.77 0.77
CA GLY A 18 -8.26 -9.52 1.53
C GLY A 18 -7.70 -8.78 2.75
N MET A 19 -6.38 -8.74 2.83
CA MET A 19 -5.66 -8.10 3.92
C MET A 19 -5.99 -6.61 4.10
N GLY A 20 -6.14 -5.85 3.00
CA GLY A 20 -6.42 -4.42 3.06
C GLY A 20 -7.75 -4.10 3.76
N LEU A 21 -8.76 -4.92 3.52
CA LEU A 21 -10.08 -4.77 4.16
C LEU A 21 -10.01 -5.05 5.67
N GLU A 22 -9.35 -6.13 6.08
CA GLU A 22 -9.20 -6.48 7.50
C GLU A 22 -8.32 -5.46 8.25
N ILE A 23 -7.26 -4.95 7.62
CA ILE A 23 -6.45 -3.88 8.21
C ILE A 23 -7.30 -2.62 8.39
N SER A 24 -8.09 -2.23 7.37
CA SER A 24 -9.00 -1.08 7.44
C SER A 24 -9.98 -1.20 8.60
N LYS A 25 -10.59 -2.38 8.77
CA LYS A 25 -11.47 -2.71 9.87
C LYS A 25 -10.78 -2.58 11.24
N LYS A 26 -9.63 -3.20 11.40
CA LYS A 26 -8.86 -3.18 12.65
C LYS A 26 -8.46 -1.76 13.06
N LEU A 27 -7.99 -0.94 12.12
CA LEU A 27 -7.63 0.45 12.41
C LEU A 27 -8.86 1.28 12.76
N SER A 28 -9.97 1.13 12.02
CA SER A 28 -11.23 1.82 12.32
C SER A 28 -11.76 1.50 13.72
N GLN A 29 -11.70 0.23 14.14
CA GLN A 29 -12.10 -0.24 15.48
C GLN A 29 -11.21 0.33 16.61
N ASN A 30 -10.02 0.82 16.28
CA ASN A 30 -9.12 1.49 17.21
C ASN A 30 -9.17 3.03 17.06
N ASN A 31 -10.30 3.57 16.57
CA ASN A 31 -10.57 5.00 16.44
C ASN A 31 -9.60 5.73 15.49
N ILE A 32 -9.00 5.02 14.54
CA ILE A 32 -8.15 5.61 13.51
C ILE A 32 -9.02 5.98 12.31
N SER A 33 -8.91 7.21 11.82
CA SER A 33 -9.52 7.64 10.55
C SER A 33 -8.79 6.96 9.40
N VAL A 34 -9.52 6.25 8.54
CA VAL A 34 -8.96 5.44 7.45
C VAL A 34 -9.43 5.95 6.10
N LEU A 35 -8.51 6.37 5.24
CA LEU A 35 -8.77 6.57 3.81
C LEU A 35 -8.49 5.27 3.07
N MET A 36 -9.54 4.66 2.54
CA MET A 36 -9.51 3.45 1.74
C MET A 36 -9.44 3.77 0.25
N LEU A 37 -8.34 3.41 -0.42
CA LEU A 37 -8.13 3.63 -1.86
C LEU A 37 -8.15 2.27 -2.58
N ASP A 38 -9.09 2.08 -3.50
CA ASP A 38 -9.21 0.86 -4.29
C ASP A 38 -10.00 1.11 -5.57
N LEU A 39 -9.92 0.21 -6.54
CA LEU A 39 -10.76 0.21 -7.74
C LEU A 39 -12.18 -0.27 -7.44
N LYS A 40 -12.33 -1.17 -6.48
CA LYS A 40 -13.59 -1.82 -6.10
C LYS A 40 -14.07 -1.29 -4.75
N LYS A 41 -15.34 -0.90 -4.67
CA LYS A 41 -15.94 -0.44 -3.41
C LYS A 41 -16.19 -1.63 -2.46
N PRO A 42 -15.87 -1.51 -1.16
CA PRO A 42 -16.26 -2.52 -0.18
C PRO A 42 -17.80 -2.52 0.01
N SER A 43 -18.33 -3.53 0.68
CA SER A 43 -19.77 -3.62 0.94
C SER A 43 -20.28 -2.40 1.72
N ASN A 44 -21.53 -2.03 1.47
CA ASN A 44 -22.16 -0.95 2.23
C ASN A 44 -22.25 -1.28 3.73
N ASP A 45 -22.44 -2.55 4.07
CA ASP A 45 -22.47 -3.01 5.47
C ASP A 45 -21.12 -2.83 6.16
N PHE A 46 -20.02 -3.09 5.43
CA PHE A 46 -18.68 -2.79 5.95
C PHE A 46 -18.54 -1.32 6.32
N LEU A 47 -18.91 -0.42 5.40
CA LEU A 47 -18.81 1.02 5.63
C LEU A 47 -19.74 1.53 6.75
N LYS A 48 -20.94 0.96 6.86
CA LYS A 48 -21.87 1.29 7.95
C LYS A 48 -21.32 0.90 9.33
N LYS A 49 -20.67 -0.27 9.42
CA LYS A 49 -20.07 -0.78 10.67
C LYS A 49 -18.75 -0.09 11.02
N ASN A 50 -18.01 0.42 10.04
CA ASN A 50 -16.69 1.03 10.21
C ASN A 50 -16.73 2.52 9.84
N LYS A 51 -17.40 3.33 10.64
CA LYS A 51 -17.68 4.76 10.36
C LYS A 51 -16.43 5.64 10.21
N ASN A 52 -15.29 5.19 10.71
CA ASN A 52 -14.00 5.88 10.53
C ASN A 52 -13.34 5.57 9.19
N CYS A 53 -13.93 4.68 8.36
CA CYS A 53 -13.46 4.37 7.02
C CYS A 53 -14.13 5.25 5.97
N GLU A 54 -13.34 5.94 5.17
CA GLU A 54 -13.77 6.72 4.00
C GLU A 54 -13.22 6.04 2.73
N PHE A 55 -14.10 5.55 1.86
CA PHE A 55 -13.71 4.93 0.59
C PHE A 55 -13.64 5.94 -0.55
N LYS A 56 -12.60 5.82 -1.38
CA LYS A 56 -12.47 6.50 -2.67
C LYS A 56 -12.04 5.51 -3.75
N LYS A 57 -12.76 5.53 -4.88
CA LYS A 57 -12.36 4.75 -6.05
C LYS A 57 -11.16 5.40 -6.71
N VAL A 58 -10.02 4.74 -6.69
CA VAL A 58 -8.73 5.25 -7.18
C VAL A 58 -7.93 4.14 -7.83
N ASP A 59 -7.42 4.41 -9.03
CA ASP A 59 -6.34 3.64 -9.62
C ASP A 59 -5.00 4.14 -9.06
N VAL A 60 -4.26 3.27 -8.38
CA VAL A 60 -2.94 3.60 -7.77
C VAL A 60 -1.87 3.96 -8.80
N THR A 61 -2.11 3.72 -10.09
CA THR A 61 -1.22 4.16 -11.17
C THR A 61 -1.48 5.60 -11.59
N ASN A 62 -2.56 6.23 -11.09
CA ASN A 62 -2.92 7.62 -11.34
C ASN A 62 -2.50 8.52 -10.18
N LEU A 63 -1.27 9.06 -10.27
CA LEU A 63 -0.69 9.94 -9.25
C LEU A 63 -1.58 11.15 -8.92
N LYS A 64 -2.18 11.79 -9.94
CA LYS A 64 -3.02 12.98 -9.75
C LYS A 64 -4.28 12.67 -8.96
N SER A 65 -4.94 11.56 -9.28
CA SER A 65 -6.13 11.10 -8.57
C SER A 65 -5.81 10.75 -7.11
N MET A 66 -4.75 9.97 -6.86
CA MET A 66 -4.30 9.66 -5.50
C MET A 66 -4.04 10.93 -4.70
N LYS A 67 -3.24 11.85 -5.27
CA LYS A 67 -2.90 13.12 -4.59
C LYS A 67 -4.15 13.91 -4.21
N THR A 68 -5.11 14.04 -5.11
CA THR A 68 -6.36 14.77 -4.85
C THR A 68 -7.12 14.23 -3.63
N HIS A 69 -7.26 12.90 -3.52
CA HIS A 69 -7.98 12.30 -2.40
C HIS A 69 -7.18 12.32 -1.10
N ILE A 70 -5.86 12.12 -1.17
CA ILE A 70 -4.99 12.19 0.00
C ILE A 70 -4.93 13.63 0.54
N ASP A 71 -4.83 14.64 -0.32
CA ASP A 71 -4.84 16.05 0.11
C ASP A 71 -6.17 16.43 0.80
N LYS A 72 -7.31 15.96 0.29
CA LYS A 72 -8.63 16.17 0.94
C LYS A 72 -8.68 15.50 2.32
N PHE A 73 -8.20 14.27 2.41
CA PHE A 73 -8.14 13.54 3.68
C PHE A 73 -7.21 14.24 4.68
N TYR A 74 -6.04 14.70 4.24
CA TYR A 74 -5.12 15.48 5.07
C TYR A 74 -5.74 16.80 5.56
N LYS A 75 -6.44 17.53 4.68
CA LYS A 75 -7.13 18.77 5.09
C LYS A 75 -8.14 18.56 6.21
N LYS A 76 -8.85 17.43 6.18
CA LYS A 76 -9.84 17.05 7.20
C LYS A 76 -9.18 16.62 8.51
N ASN A 77 -8.17 15.74 8.46
CA ASN A 77 -7.56 15.12 9.63
C ASN A 77 -6.33 15.86 10.16
N LYS A 78 -5.78 16.82 9.39
CA LYS A 78 -4.57 17.62 9.66
C LYS A 78 -3.29 16.81 9.80
N ARG A 79 -3.34 15.49 9.57
CA ARG A 79 -2.20 14.58 9.67
C ARG A 79 -2.37 13.33 8.81
N VAL A 80 -1.27 12.65 8.52
CA VAL A 80 -1.19 11.29 7.99
C VAL A 80 -0.11 10.58 8.78
N ASP A 81 -0.48 9.52 9.51
CA ASP A 81 0.42 8.80 10.41
C ASP A 81 0.83 7.44 9.88
N TYR A 82 -0.10 6.78 9.19
CA TYR A 82 0.09 5.42 8.71
C TYR A 82 -0.19 5.32 7.21
N LEU A 83 0.68 4.62 6.51
CA LEU A 83 0.48 4.18 5.14
C LEU A 83 0.58 2.66 5.10
N VAL A 84 -0.46 1.99 4.64
CA VAL A 84 -0.43 0.55 4.39
C VAL A 84 -0.70 0.31 2.91
N ASN A 85 0.31 -0.15 2.19
CA ASN A 85 0.21 -0.46 0.78
C ASN A 85 0.04 -1.96 0.60
N THR A 86 -1.20 -2.39 0.36
CA THR A 86 -1.54 -3.79 0.07
C THR A 86 -1.85 -4.05 -1.40
N THR A 87 -1.78 -3.00 -2.24
CA THR A 87 -2.04 -3.16 -3.66
C THR A 87 -0.96 -3.99 -4.33
N GLY A 88 -1.40 -4.94 -5.12
CA GLY A 88 -0.55 -5.75 -5.98
C GLY A 88 -1.39 -6.55 -6.95
N VAL A 89 -0.80 -6.90 -8.09
CA VAL A 89 -1.39 -7.79 -9.09
C VAL A 89 -0.43 -8.92 -9.40
N LEU A 90 -1.02 -10.08 -9.61
CA LEU A 90 -0.41 -11.30 -10.12
C LEU A 90 -1.37 -11.88 -11.14
N TRP A 91 -0.91 -12.13 -12.34
CA TRP A 91 -1.73 -12.67 -13.43
C TRP A 91 -1.11 -13.98 -13.94
N PHE A 92 -1.46 -15.08 -13.32
CA PHE A 92 -0.91 -16.42 -13.58
C PHE A 92 -0.83 -16.81 -15.06
N ASP A 93 -1.81 -16.36 -15.88
CA ASP A 93 -1.85 -16.71 -17.30
C ASP A 93 -1.03 -15.77 -18.20
N LYS A 94 -0.44 -14.71 -17.64
CA LYS A 94 0.22 -13.63 -18.41
C LYS A 94 1.60 -13.28 -17.89
N ASP A 95 1.80 -13.38 -16.58
CA ASP A 95 3.08 -13.18 -15.93
C ASP A 95 3.80 -14.53 -15.89
N ILE A 96 4.63 -14.72 -16.88
CA ILE A 96 5.38 -15.94 -17.15
C ILE A 96 6.88 -15.66 -17.12
N SER A 97 7.69 -16.59 -17.61
CA SER A 97 9.14 -16.39 -17.68
C SER A 97 9.53 -15.11 -18.38
N ALA A 98 10.49 -14.39 -17.83
CA ALA A 98 11.00 -13.12 -18.34
C ALA A 98 11.52 -13.18 -19.78
N VAL A 99 11.89 -14.34 -20.28
CA VAL A 99 12.33 -14.53 -21.67
C VAL A 99 11.18 -14.63 -22.68
N ASN A 100 9.93 -14.79 -22.20
CA ASN A 100 8.74 -15.00 -23.04
C ASN A 100 7.57 -14.06 -22.72
N ILE A 101 7.65 -13.28 -21.64
CA ILE A 101 6.58 -12.39 -21.21
C ILE A 101 6.38 -11.23 -22.21
N ASP A 102 5.13 -10.81 -22.40
CA ASP A 102 4.81 -9.57 -23.12
C ASP A 102 5.30 -8.36 -22.31
N ASP A 103 6.09 -7.49 -22.95
CA ASP A 103 6.63 -6.26 -22.34
C ASP A 103 5.53 -5.39 -21.69
N LYS A 104 4.33 -5.35 -22.29
CA LYS A 104 3.21 -4.58 -21.73
C LYS A 104 2.71 -5.17 -20.42
N ILE A 105 2.78 -6.50 -20.26
CA ILE A 105 2.42 -7.17 -19.00
C ILE A 105 3.48 -6.89 -17.96
N TRP A 106 4.77 -7.04 -18.29
CA TRP A 106 5.89 -6.69 -17.44
C TRP A 106 5.75 -5.26 -16.90
N ASP A 107 5.66 -4.28 -17.80
CA ASP A 107 5.53 -2.87 -17.46
C ASP A 107 4.31 -2.60 -16.56
N LYS A 108 3.18 -3.27 -16.84
CA LYS A 108 1.95 -3.08 -16.08
C LYS A 108 2.06 -3.63 -14.67
N VAL A 109 2.71 -4.80 -14.48
CA VAL A 109 3.00 -5.35 -13.16
C VAL A 109 3.88 -4.40 -12.36
N PHE A 110 5.00 -3.95 -12.92
CA PHE A 110 5.90 -2.99 -12.27
C PHE A 110 5.20 -1.66 -11.98
N LYS A 111 4.37 -1.17 -12.89
CA LYS A 111 3.60 0.06 -12.69
C LYS A 111 2.64 -0.04 -11.51
N ILE A 112 1.95 -1.17 -11.37
CA ILE A 112 0.97 -1.38 -10.29
C ILE A 112 1.67 -1.72 -8.98
N ASN A 113 2.61 -2.66 -8.97
CA ASN A 113 3.20 -3.18 -7.73
C ASN A 113 4.26 -2.23 -7.16
N LEU A 114 5.19 -1.74 -7.99
CA LEU A 114 6.34 -0.96 -7.54
C LEU A 114 6.16 0.55 -7.71
N LYS A 115 5.77 1.01 -8.91
CA LYS A 115 5.68 2.45 -9.18
C LYS A 115 4.59 3.12 -8.36
N SER A 116 3.51 2.41 -8.04
CA SER A 116 2.47 2.90 -7.12
C SER A 116 3.00 3.15 -5.71
N MET A 117 3.89 2.27 -5.20
CA MET A 117 4.56 2.47 -3.91
C MET A 117 5.39 3.76 -3.90
N MET A 118 6.13 4.02 -4.98
CA MET A 118 6.88 5.28 -5.14
C MET A 118 5.94 6.48 -5.18
N TYR A 119 4.84 6.40 -5.93
CA TYR A 119 3.84 7.48 -6.02
C TYR A 119 3.20 7.79 -4.66
N LEU A 120 2.79 6.77 -3.92
CA LEU A 120 2.23 6.92 -2.58
C LEU A 120 3.23 7.58 -1.63
N SER A 121 4.47 7.10 -1.63
CA SER A 121 5.52 7.66 -0.78
C SER A 121 5.81 9.12 -1.13
N LYS A 122 5.82 9.47 -2.43
CA LYS A 122 6.01 10.86 -2.90
C LYS A 122 4.92 11.80 -2.38
N ILE A 123 3.68 11.32 -2.20
CA ILE A 123 2.57 12.12 -1.67
C ILE A 123 2.60 12.14 -0.13
N VAL A 124 2.78 10.97 0.49
CA VAL A 124 2.55 10.79 1.93
C VAL A 124 3.72 11.23 2.79
N VAL A 125 4.96 10.98 2.37
CA VAL A 125 6.15 11.34 3.15
C VAL A 125 6.24 12.83 3.50
N PRO A 126 5.98 13.78 2.57
CA PRO A 126 5.96 15.20 2.92
C PRO A 126 4.93 15.54 4.00
N LEU A 127 3.79 14.84 4.03
CA LEU A 127 2.74 15.03 5.04
C LEU A 127 3.16 14.47 6.40
N MET A 128 3.79 13.29 6.42
CA MET A 128 4.35 12.68 7.63
C MET A 128 5.48 13.52 8.24
N LYS A 129 6.33 14.11 7.40
CA LYS A 129 7.40 15.02 7.84
C LYS A 129 6.87 16.20 8.64
N LYS A 130 5.73 16.79 8.24
CA LYS A 130 5.11 17.92 8.97
C LYS A 130 4.75 17.55 10.41
N ASN A 131 4.43 16.29 10.66
CA ASN A 131 4.08 15.79 11.99
C ASN A 131 5.28 15.19 12.74
N ASN A 132 6.45 15.13 12.09
CA ASN A 132 7.65 14.44 12.58
C ASN A 132 7.33 13.03 13.10
N PHE A 133 6.48 12.32 12.37
CA PHE A 133 6.04 10.96 12.68
C PHE A 133 5.43 10.29 11.44
N GLY A 134 5.73 9.01 11.25
CA GLY A 134 5.10 8.19 10.23
C GLY A 134 5.46 6.71 10.35
N SER A 135 4.55 5.85 9.90
CA SER A 135 4.84 4.42 9.76
C SER A 135 4.26 3.91 8.45
N MET A 136 5.13 3.46 7.58
CA MET A 136 4.76 2.85 6.31
C MET A 136 4.95 1.35 6.38
N VAL A 137 3.97 0.60 5.89
CA VAL A 137 4.01 -0.84 5.71
C VAL A 137 3.64 -1.17 4.28
N HIS A 138 4.47 -1.96 3.62
CA HIS A 138 4.25 -2.37 2.24
C HIS A 138 4.21 -3.90 2.18
N LEU A 139 3.21 -4.44 1.47
CA LEU A 139 3.08 -5.87 1.29
C LEU A 139 3.84 -6.32 0.04
N SER A 140 4.95 -7.00 0.26
CA SER A 140 5.70 -7.74 -0.76
C SER A 140 5.12 -9.16 -0.91
N SER A 141 5.95 -10.16 -1.08
CA SER A 141 5.62 -11.58 -1.14
C SER A 141 6.86 -12.40 -0.78
N ILE A 142 6.69 -13.64 -0.36
CA ILE A 142 7.81 -14.61 -0.26
C ILE A 142 8.49 -14.84 -1.61
N ASP A 143 7.76 -14.70 -2.74
CA ASP A 143 8.30 -14.79 -4.11
C ASP A 143 9.39 -13.74 -4.39
N ALA A 144 9.49 -12.71 -3.56
CA ALA A 144 10.60 -11.76 -3.62
C ALA A 144 11.96 -12.35 -3.23
N LEU A 145 11.99 -13.52 -2.62
CA LEU A 145 13.17 -14.17 -2.05
C LEU A 145 13.54 -15.48 -2.73
N SER A 146 12.68 -16.01 -3.60
CA SER A 146 12.87 -17.31 -4.25
C SER A 146 12.57 -17.23 -5.74
N GLY A 147 13.07 -18.19 -6.51
CA GLY A 147 12.60 -18.48 -7.86
C GLY A 147 11.50 -19.52 -7.85
N ASP A 148 10.80 -19.70 -8.97
CA ASP A 148 9.71 -20.65 -9.14
C ASP A 148 9.87 -21.41 -10.47
N ASP A 149 9.54 -22.70 -10.49
CA ASP A 149 9.46 -23.51 -11.70
C ASP A 149 8.23 -23.16 -12.56
N LYS A 150 7.23 -22.53 -11.95
CA LYS A 150 6.10 -21.84 -12.64
C LYS A 150 6.31 -20.34 -12.59
N PRO A 151 7.13 -19.79 -13.49
CA PRO A 151 7.65 -18.44 -13.31
C PRO A 151 6.55 -17.38 -13.35
N GLN A 152 6.70 -16.41 -12.47
CA GLN A 152 5.92 -15.18 -12.35
C GLN A 152 6.93 -14.04 -12.18
N ASP A 153 7.78 -13.90 -13.20
CA ASP A 153 9.03 -13.15 -13.05
C ASP A 153 8.82 -11.66 -12.84
N ALA A 154 7.83 -11.06 -13.51
CA ALA A 154 7.53 -9.64 -13.29
C ALA A 154 7.00 -9.39 -11.88
N TYR A 155 6.13 -10.27 -11.37
CA TYR A 155 5.63 -10.17 -9.99
C TYR A 155 6.77 -10.32 -8.99
N GLY A 156 7.51 -11.43 -9.03
CA GLY A 156 8.62 -11.69 -8.11
C GLY A 156 9.65 -10.56 -8.10
N ALA A 157 10.10 -10.13 -9.30
CA ALA A 157 11.05 -9.02 -9.44
C ALA A 157 10.48 -7.70 -8.88
N SER A 158 9.20 -7.37 -9.17
CA SER A 158 8.56 -6.17 -8.63
C SER A 158 8.48 -6.19 -7.10
N LYS A 159 8.19 -7.36 -6.51
CA LYS A 159 8.10 -7.56 -5.05
C LYS A 159 9.48 -7.51 -4.38
N ALA A 160 10.51 -8.03 -5.01
CA ALA A 160 11.91 -7.89 -4.56
C ALA A 160 12.37 -6.41 -4.57
N ALA A 161 12.05 -5.67 -5.62
CA ALA A 161 12.36 -4.25 -5.72
C ALA A 161 11.70 -3.41 -4.61
N MET A 162 10.47 -3.77 -4.17
CA MET A 162 9.79 -3.13 -3.04
C MET A 162 10.59 -3.27 -1.74
N ILE A 163 11.25 -4.41 -1.50
CA ILE A 163 12.08 -4.62 -0.30
C ILE A 163 13.23 -3.61 -0.28
N ARG A 164 13.93 -3.48 -1.40
CA ARG A 164 15.05 -2.53 -1.50
C ARG A 164 14.59 -1.09 -1.34
N LEU A 165 13.45 -0.72 -1.93
CA LEU A 165 12.89 0.63 -1.85
C LEU A 165 12.46 0.98 -0.42
N SER A 166 11.82 0.05 0.29
CA SER A 166 11.42 0.25 1.69
C SER A 166 12.62 0.48 2.62
N LYS A 167 13.71 -0.29 2.43
CA LYS A 167 14.97 -0.07 3.16
C LYS A 167 15.53 1.34 2.92
N SER A 168 15.48 1.83 1.68
CA SER A 168 15.89 3.19 1.34
C SER A 168 15.05 4.24 2.08
N PHE A 169 13.73 4.08 2.11
CA PHE A 169 12.85 5.01 2.82
C PHE A 169 13.10 5.00 4.33
N ALA A 170 13.33 3.83 4.94
CA ALA A 170 13.63 3.71 6.35
C ALA A 170 14.88 4.52 6.74
N ILE A 171 15.93 4.46 5.94
CA ILE A 171 17.18 5.21 6.17
C ILE A 171 16.97 6.71 5.90
N GLN A 172 16.41 7.07 4.73
CA GLN A 172 16.27 8.47 4.30
C GLN A 172 15.38 9.31 5.21
N PHE A 173 14.39 8.69 5.85
CA PHE A 173 13.39 9.42 6.64
C PHE A 173 13.47 9.15 8.14
N ALA A 174 14.51 8.45 8.62
CA ALA A 174 14.74 8.15 10.04
C ALA A 174 14.75 9.40 10.91
N ASN A 175 15.45 10.46 10.49
CA ASN A 175 15.53 11.74 11.21
C ASN A 175 14.16 12.43 11.35
N ASN A 176 13.18 12.10 10.52
CA ASN A 176 11.81 12.57 10.64
C ASN A 176 10.91 11.61 11.44
N LYS A 177 11.48 10.62 12.13
CA LYS A 177 10.75 9.57 12.87
C LYS A 177 9.73 8.82 11.99
N ILE A 178 10.05 8.64 10.70
CA ILE A 178 9.26 7.87 9.75
C ILE A 178 9.93 6.51 9.57
N ARG A 179 9.18 5.45 9.84
CA ARG A 179 9.60 4.07 9.63
C ARG A 179 9.00 3.51 8.35
N SER A 180 9.72 2.65 7.68
CA SER A 180 9.24 1.91 6.52
C SER A 180 9.57 0.44 6.70
N ASN A 181 8.56 -0.42 6.63
CA ASN A 181 8.68 -1.86 6.82
C ASN A 181 8.04 -2.61 5.65
N ILE A 182 8.51 -3.82 5.44
CA ILE A 182 7.98 -4.79 4.47
C ILE A 182 7.41 -5.98 5.22
N ILE A 183 6.28 -6.47 4.73
CA ILE A 183 5.73 -7.78 5.10
C ILE A 183 5.78 -8.65 3.84
N LEU A 184 6.22 -9.90 4.01
CA LEU A 184 6.29 -10.90 2.95
C LEU A 184 5.28 -12.01 3.27
N PRO A 185 4.02 -11.87 2.85
CA PRO A 185 3.05 -12.94 3.03
C PRO A 185 3.44 -14.16 2.19
N GLY A 186 3.16 -15.35 2.74
CA GLY A 186 3.12 -16.59 1.98
C GLY A 186 1.77 -16.79 1.29
N PRO A 187 1.48 -17.99 0.79
CA PRO A 187 0.15 -18.33 0.25
C PRO A 187 -0.92 -18.13 1.33
N ILE A 188 -2.03 -17.50 0.92
CA ILE A 188 -3.16 -17.18 1.78
C ILE A 188 -4.42 -17.82 1.20
#